data_3a99e6137948d612d2b25435158dd59c
#
_entry.id   3a99e6137948d612d2b25435158dd59c
#
_cell.length_a   1.000
_cell.length_b   1.000
_cell.length_c   1.000
_cell.angle_alpha   90.00
_cell.angle_beta   90.00
_cell.angle_gamma   90.00
#
_symmetry.space_group_name_H-M   'P 1'
#
loop_
_entity.id
_entity.type
_entity.pdbx_description
1 polymer ?
#
loop_
_entity_poly.entity_id
_entity_poly.type
_entity_poly.pdbx_seq_one_letter_code
_entity_poly.pdbx_strand_id
1 'polypeptide(L)'
;GADEYDPQFQLIKGGGAALLREKVVAQESAAMVVVADDRKRVAHLGAFPLPIEVTPFEHQATIRTLGRLLDCRVNCRMAGDNPVVTDNGNMIADAHMGPTITEPVALEAAILNSAGVVQVGLFNGMCDAVVLAGAEGVETIINPAGRLN
;
A
#
# COMPACT_ATOMS: atom_id res chain seq x y z
N GLY A 1 -4.73 -10.43 -1.01
CA GLY A 1 -4.71 -9.55 -2.17
C GLY A 1 -3.69 -8.42 -2.06
N ALA A 2 -3.30 -7.88 -3.19
CA ALA A 2 -2.49 -6.68 -3.31
C ALA A 2 -3.02 -5.85 -4.50
N ASP A 3 -2.79 -4.54 -4.47
CA ASP A 3 -3.12 -3.64 -5.57
C ASP A 3 -2.00 -3.64 -6.62
N GLU A 4 -0.75 -3.72 -6.16
CA GLU A 4 0.45 -3.97 -6.98
C GLU A 4 1.44 -4.88 -6.23
N TYR A 5 2.24 -5.61 -7.01
CA TYR A 5 3.33 -6.45 -6.55
C TYR A 5 4.51 -6.35 -7.53
N ASP A 6 5.72 -6.12 -7.01
CA ASP A 6 6.94 -5.99 -7.80
C ASP A 6 7.91 -7.20 -7.63
N PRO A 7 8.94 -7.34 -8.48
CA PRO A 7 9.89 -8.45 -8.39
C PRO A 7 10.71 -8.52 -7.09
N GLN A 8 10.75 -7.45 -6.30
CA GLN A 8 11.40 -7.40 -4.98
C GLN A 8 10.45 -7.81 -3.85
N PHE A 9 9.25 -8.32 -4.17
CA PHE A 9 8.21 -8.71 -3.21
C PHE A 9 7.71 -7.54 -2.36
N GLN A 10 7.80 -6.33 -2.90
CA GLN A 10 7.19 -5.13 -2.32
C GLN A 10 5.77 -4.97 -2.85
N LEU A 11 4.87 -4.49 -2.01
CA LEU A 11 3.46 -4.41 -2.36
C LEU A 11 2.91 -3.00 -2.16
N ILE A 12 1.92 -2.63 -3.00
CA ILE A 12 0.93 -1.62 -2.64
C ILE A 12 -0.34 -2.35 -2.24
N LYS A 13 -0.87 -2.01 -1.06
CA LYS A 13 -2.13 -2.49 -0.50
C LYS A 13 -2.95 -1.31 0.03
N GLY A 14 -4.24 -1.54 0.25
CA GLY A 14 -5.12 -0.53 0.81
C GLY A 14 -6.16 0.03 -0.18
N GLY A 15 -6.27 -0.55 -1.37
CA GLY A 15 -7.38 -0.24 -2.29
C GLY A 15 -8.76 -0.43 -1.63
N GLY A 16 -8.89 -1.39 -0.71
CA GLY A 16 -10.07 -1.65 0.09
C GLY A 16 -10.16 -0.85 1.41
N ALA A 17 -9.28 0.11 1.66
CA ALA A 17 -9.23 0.95 2.87
C ALA A 17 -8.98 0.18 4.19
N ALA A 18 -8.39 -1.02 4.14
CA ALA A 18 -8.14 -1.86 5.32
C ALA A 18 -6.63 -2.01 5.66
N LEU A 19 -5.77 -1.19 5.06
CA LEU A 19 -4.32 -1.35 5.06
C LEU A 19 -3.69 -1.44 6.47
N LEU A 20 -4.19 -0.71 7.45
CA LEU A 20 -3.66 -0.75 8.82
C LEU A 20 -3.88 -2.13 9.45
N ARG A 21 -5.10 -2.64 9.40
CA ARG A 21 -5.43 -3.97 9.96
C ARG A 21 -4.72 -5.08 9.20
N GLU A 22 -4.64 -4.98 7.87
CA GLU A 22 -3.87 -5.92 7.05
C GLU A 22 -2.39 -5.94 7.45
N LYS A 23 -1.78 -4.77 7.69
CA LYS A 23 -0.36 -4.67 8.08
C LYS A 23 -0.13 -5.23 9.49
N VAL A 24 -1.02 -4.95 10.44
CA VAL A 24 -0.94 -5.52 11.80
C VAL A 24 -0.99 -7.06 11.74
N VAL A 25 -1.92 -7.62 10.98
CA VAL A 25 -2.02 -9.09 10.82
C VAL A 25 -0.77 -9.65 10.15
N ALA A 26 -0.25 -8.98 9.10
CA ALA A 26 0.96 -9.42 8.41
C ALA A 26 2.20 -9.40 9.32
N GLN A 27 2.32 -8.41 10.20
CA GLN A 27 3.42 -8.31 11.16
C GLN A 27 3.39 -9.42 12.22
N GLU A 28 2.20 -9.82 12.68
CA GLU A 28 2.02 -10.88 13.67
C GLU A 28 2.05 -12.29 13.07
N SER A 29 2.01 -12.41 11.75
CA SER A 29 1.98 -13.70 11.05
C SER A 29 3.37 -14.31 10.93
N ALA A 30 3.47 -15.63 11.03
CA ALA A 30 4.71 -16.38 10.78
C ALA A 30 5.19 -16.23 9.32
N ALA A 31 4.27 -16.06 8.38
CA ALA A 31 4.55 -15.78 6.98
C ALA A 31 3.37 -15.05 6.32
N MET A 32 3.65 -14.30 5.25
CA MET A 32 2.64 -13.60 4.45
C MET A 32 2.64 -14.14 3.02
N VAL A 33 1.54 -14.76 2.62
CA VAL A 33 1.30 -15.21 1.23
C VAL A 33 0.26 -14.30 0.60
N VAL A 34 0.62 -13.70 -0.53
CA VAL A 34 -0.27 -12.83 -1.31
C VAL A 34 -0.90 -13.63 -2.44
N VAL A 35 -2.22 -13.60 -2.55
CA VAL A 35 -2.97 -14.15 -3.69
C VAL A 35 -3.53 -13.00 -4.52
N ALA A 36 -3.20 -12.94 -5.79
CA ALA A 36 -3.62 -11.88 -6.69
C ALA A 36 -3.78 -12.38 -8.12
N ASP A 37 -4.47 -11.61 -8.96
CA ASP A 37 -4.43 -11.84 -10.40
C ASP A 37 -3.11 -11.33 -11.02
N ASP A 38 -2.74 -11.87 -12.18
CA ASP A 38 -1.46 -11.56 -12.84
C ASP A 38 -1.31 -10.09 -13.26
N ARG A 39 -2.42 -9.36 -13.42
CA ARG A 39 -2.43 -7.92 -13.74
C ARG A 39 -1.89 -7.06 -12.59
N LYS A 40 -1.78 -7.62 -11.37
CA LYS A 40 -1.21 -6.93 -10.21
C LYS A 40 0.31 -6.96 -10.19
N ARG A 41 0.92 -7.78 -11.04
CA ARG A 41 2.37 -7.84 -11.23
C ARG A 41 2.84 -6.65 -12.05
N VAL A 42 3.72 -5.85 -11.46
CA VAL A 42 4.31 -4.66 -12.09
C VAL A 42 5.83 -4.74 -12.05
N ALA A 43 6.50 -4.04 -12.96
CA ALA A 43 7.96 -3.92 -12.92
C ALA A 43 8.44 -3.03 -11.75
N HIS A 44 7.66 -1.99 -11.46
CA HIS A 44 7.89 -1.04 -10.37
C HIS A 44 6.54 -0.62 -9.78
N LEU A 45 6.47 -0.47 -8.46
CA LEU A 45 5.30 0.08 -7.79
C LEU A 45 5.05 1.53 -8.21
N GLY A 46 3.78 1.99 -8.20
CA GLY A 46 3.44 3.40 -8.32
C GLY A 46 2.38 3.75 -9.36
N ALA A 47 1.98 2.85 -10.24
CA ALA A 47 0.88 3.10 -11.17
C ALA A 47 -0.47 3.16 -10.41
N PHE A 48 -0.66 2.31 -9.41
CA PHE A 48 -1.79 2.41 -8.48
C PHE A 48 -1.54 3.54 -7.49
N PRO A 49 -2.53 4.41 -7.20
CA PRO A 49 -2.39 5.46 -6.19
C PRO A 49 -2.03 4.85 -4.83
N LEU A 50 -0.99 5.39 -4.18
CA LEU A 50 -0.53 4.90 -2.89
C LEU A 50 -1.50 5.30 -1.77
N PRO A 51 -2.18 4.35 -1.11
CA PRO A 51 -3.09 4.67 -0.02
C PRO A 51 -2.32 5.00 1.25
N ILE A 52 -2.72 6.09 1.93
CA ILE A 52 -2.18 6.54 3.20
C ILE A 52 -3.35 6.74 4.16
N GLU A 53 -3.38 6.01 5.26
CA GLU A 53 -4.38 6.20 6.31
C GLU A 53 -4.00 7.38 7.18
N VAL A 54 -4.92 8.33 7.34
CA VAL A 54 -4.70 9.59 8.05
C VAL A 54 -5.81 9.83 9.08
N THR A 55 -5.47 10.50 10.18
CA THR A 55 -6.45 10.86 11.21
C THR A 55 -7.50 11.84 10.67
N PRO A 56 -8.74 11.81 11.19
CA PRO A 56 -9.80 12.73 10.75
C PRO A 56 -9.51 14.20 11.07
N PHE A 57 -8.82 14.43 12.21
CA PHE A 57 -8.50 15.80 12.66
C PHE A 57 -7.64 16.50 11.62
N GLU A 58 -8.16 17.59 11.07
CA GLU A 58 -7.48 18.42 10.07
C GLU A 58 -6.84 17.62 8.90
N HIS A 59 -7.50 16.53 8.48
CA HIS A 59 -7.00 15.64 7.42
C HIS A 59 -6.62 16.39 6.14
N GLN A 60 -7.28 17.51 5.81
CA GLN A 60 -6.92 18.33 4.66
C GLN A 60 -5.54 18.99 4.82
N ALA A 61 -5.15 19.36 6.06
CA ALA A 61 -3.79 19.86 6.33
C ALA A 61 -2.75 18.75 6.14
N THR A 62 -3.05 17.53 6.63
CA THR A 62 -2.20 16.35 6.43
C THR A 62 -2.04 16.04 4.94
N ILE A 63 -3.13 16.07 4.16
CA ILE A 63 -3.10 15.85 2.70
C ILE A 63 -2.20 16.89 2.00
N ARG A 64 -2.33 18.18 2.34
CA ARG A 64 -1.45 19.22 1.77
C ARG A 64 0.02 19.00 2.14
N THR A 65 0.30 18.56 3.36
CA THR A 65 1.66 18.25 3.80
C THR A 65 2.24 17.07 3.04
N LEU A 66 1.46 15.99 2.86
CA LEU A 66 1.84 14.85 2.04
C LEU A 66 2.07 15.25 0.57
N GLY A 67 1.23 16.11 -0.01
CA GLY A 67 1.42 16.61 -1.37
C GLY A 67 2.75 17.34 -1.56
N ARG A 68 3.15 18.16 -0.58
CA ARG A 68 4.47 18.84 -0.60
C ARG A 68 5.63 17.87 -0.39
N LEU A 69 5.49 16.93 0.56
CA LEU A 69 6.51 15.91 0.86
C LEU A 69 6.80 15.02 -0.34
N LEU A 70 5.74 14.58 -1.02
CA LEU A 70 5.79 13.60 -2.11
C LEU A 70 5.94 14.22 -3.50
N ASP A 71 5.83 15.54 -3.58
CA ASP A 71 5.81 16.31 -4.84
C ASP A 71 4.82 15.73 -5.88
N CYS A 72 3.64 15.35 -5.40
CA CYS A 72 2.59 14.77 -6.24
C CYS A 72 1.18 15.20 -5.78
N ARG A 73 0.20 14.91 -6.62
CA ARG A 73 -1.20 15.09 -6.23
C ARG A 73 -1.57 14.07 -5.16
N VAL A 74 -2.13 14.56 -4.04
CA VAL A 74 -2.72 13.75 -2.98
C VAL A 74 -4.15 14.22 -2.76
N ASN A 75 -5.11 13.29 -2.74
CA ASN A 75 -6.51 13.61 -2.50
C ASN A 75 -7.14 12.68 -1.47
N CYS A 76 -8.15 13.19 -0.76
CA CYS A 76 -8.98 12.35 0.09
C CYS A 76 -9.78 11.36 -0.77
N ARG A 77 -9.80 10.10 -0.38
CA ARG A 77 -10.62 9.09 -1.06
C ARG A 77 -12.09 9.31 -0.74
N MET A 78 -12.91 9.33 -1.78
CA MET A 78 -14.34 9.61 -1.66
C MET A 78 -15.18 8.39 -2.06
N ALA A 79 -16.31 8.22 -1.40
CA ALA A 79 -17.40 7.32 -1.79
C ALA A 79 -18.64 8.19 -2.08
N GLY A 80 -18.85 8.54 -3.35
CA GLY A 80 -19.77 9.60 -3.74
C GLY A 80 -19.32 10.96 -3.18
N ASP A 81 -20.19 11.64 -2.45
CA ASP A 81 -19.92 12.96 -1.86
C ASP A 81 -19.28 12.89 -0.46
N ASN A 82 -19.08 11.70 0.09
CA ASN A 82 -18.54 11.52 1.44
C ASN A 82 -17.13 10.92 1.42
N PRO A 83 -16.25 11.34 2.34
CA PRO A 83 -14.97 10.66 2.54
C PRO A 83 -15.16 9.19 2.92
N VAL A 84 -14.30 8.33 2.38
CA VAL A 84 -14.19 6.94 2.85
C VAL A 84 -13.66 6.95 4.27
N VAL A 85 -14.35 6.28 5.18
CA VAL A 85 -13.94 6.10 6.58
C VAL A 85 -13.49 4.65 6.76
N THR A 86 -12.29 4.46 7.29
CA THR A 86 -11.76 3.13 7.59
C THR A 86 -12.45 2.50 8.79
N ASP A 87 -12.28 1.19 8.98
CA ASP A 87 -12.77 0.48 10.18
C ASP A 87 -12.17 1.01 11.49
N ASN A 88 -11.14 1.85 11.41
CA ASN A 88 -10.48 2.48 12.55
C ASN A 88 -10.96 3.92 12.80
N GLY A 89 -11.94 4.39 12.01
CA GLY A 89 -12.46 5.76 12.09
C GLY A 89 -11.56 6.81 11.43
N ASN A 90 -10.60 6.39 10.61
CA ASN A 90 -9.68 7.25 9.89
C ASN A 90 -10.12 7.48 8.44
N MET A 91 -9.40 8.32 7.72
CA MET A 91 -9.61 8.59 6.30
C MET A 91 -8.46 8.05 5.46
N ILE A 92 -8.66 7.94 4.15
CA ILE A 92 -7.62 7.55 3.21
C ILE A 92 -7.24 8.75 2.34
N ALA A 93 -5.95 9.04 2.30
CA ALA A 93 -5.33 9.92 1.33
C ALA A 93 -4.69 9.07 0.22
N ASP A 94 -5.07 9.29 -1.02
CA ASP A 94 -4.49 8.63 -2.18
C ASP A 94 -3.42 9.52 -2.82
N ALA A 95 -2.17 9.06 -2.80
CA ALA A 95 -1.03 9.76 -3.39
C ALA A 95 -0.73 9.21 -4.80
N HIS A 96 -0.78 10.10 -5.80
CA HIS A 96 -0.56 9.74 -7.20
C HIS A 96 0.93 9.85 -7.56
N MET A 97 1.72 8.89 -7.07
CA MET A 97 3.18 8.86 -7.19
C MET A 97 3.67 8.50 -8.60
N GLY A 98 2.79 7.91 -9.42
CA GLY A 98 3.11 7.26 -10.66
C GLY A 98 4.02 7.99 -11.65
N PRO A 99 4.57 7.20 -12.59
CA PRO A 99 4.32 5.76 -12.74
C PRO A 99 5.21 4.88 -11.85
N THR A 100 6.24 5.43 -11.20
CA THR A 100 7.28 4.63 -10.51
C THR A 100 7.62 5.19 -9.14
N ILE A 101 7.59 4.33 -8.12
CA ILE A 101 8.18 4.56 -6.80
C ILE A 101 9.57 3.91 -6.80
N THR A 102 10.63 4.71 -6.70
CA THR A 102 12.02 4.22 -6.82
C THR A 102 12.59 3.67 -5.51
N GLU A 103 12.19 4.24 -4.37
CA GLU A 103 12.74 3.95 -3.05
C GLU A 103 11.62 3.70 -2.03
N PRO A 104 10.85 2.58 -2.17
CA PRO A 104 9.63 2.39 -1.37
C PRO A 104 9.91 2.29 0.15
N VAL A 105 11.06 1.77 0.57
CA VAL A 105 11.42 1.68 2.00
C VAL A 105 11.68 3.06 2.61
N ALA A 106 12.46 3.90 1.91
CA ALA A 106 12.74 5.26 2.34
C ALA A 106 11.46 6.13 2.31
N LEU A 107 10.62 5.91 1.30
CA LEU A 107 9.34 6.58 1.15
C LEU A 107 8.38 6.25 2.29
N GLU A 108 8.27 4.97 2.67
CA GLU A 108 7.47 4.53 3.82
C GLU A 108 7.89 5.26 5.09
N ALA A 109 9.18 5.31 5.38
CA ALA A 109 9.71 5.99 6.55
C ALA A 109 9.41 7.50 6.53
N ALA A 110 9.58 8.16 5.40
CA ALA A 110 9.29 9.59 5.24
C ALA A 110 7.81 9.91 5.47
N ILE A 111 6.90 9.09 4.93
CA ILE A 111 5.46 9.27 5.09
C ILE A 111 5.06 9.07 6.57
N LEU A 112 5.55 8.00 7.22
CA LEU A 112 5.22 7.68 8.60
C LEU A 112 5.72 8.74 9.60
N ASN A 113 6.74 9.52 9.26
CA ASN A 113 7.21 10.64 10.07
C ASN A 113 6.32 11.89 9.99
N SER A 114 5.30 11.90 9.13
CA SER A 114 4.40 13.05 8.99
C SER A 114 3.30 13.01 10.04
N ALA A 115 3.09 14.12 10.75
CA ALA A 115 1.99 14.25 11.71
C ALA A 115 0.63 14.05 11.01
N GLY A 116 -0.28 13.33 11.67
CA GLY A 116 -1.60 12.98 11.12
C GLY A 116 -1.62 11.71 10.27
N VAL A 117 -0.46 11.15 9.90
CA VAL A 117 -0.37 9.85 9.24
C VAL A 117 -0.46 8.73 10.27
N VAL A 118 -1.30 7.74 9.98
CA VAL A 118 -1.47 6.53 10.80
C VAL A 118 -0.67 5.37 10.22
N GLN A 119 -0.82 5.09 8.92
CA GLN A 119 -0.09 4.03 8.21
C GLN A 119 -0.11 4.29 6.70
N VAL A 120 0.80 3.64 5.97
CA VAL A 120 0.91 3.72 4.52
C VAL A 120 0.78 2.34 3.88
N GLY A 121 0.19 2.29 2.70
CA GLY A 121 -0.06 1.08 1.92
C GLY A 121 1.16 0.46 1.24
N LEU A 122 2.38 0.83 1.65
CA LEU A 122 3.61 0.14 1.25
C LEU A 122 3.88 -1.01 2.22
N PHE A 123 3.94 -2.25 1.70
CA PHE A 123 4.26 -3.43 2.48
C PHE A 123 5.64 -3.93 2.01
N ASN A 124 6.68 -3.38 2.64
CA ASN A 124 8.09 -3.65 2.31
C ASN A 124 8.64 -4.76 3.21
N GLY A 125 9.32 -5.75 2.61
CA GLY A 125 9.97 -6.84 3.33
C GLY A 125 9.02 -7.75 4.13
N MET A 126 7.74 -7.81 3.75
CA MET A 126 6.71 -8.57 4.47
C MET A 126 6.21 -9.79 3.69
N CYS A 127 6.29 -9.75 2.36
CA CYS A 127 5.74 -10.79 1.49
C CYS A 127 6.71 -11.96 1.33
N ASP A 128 6.28 -13.15 1.71
CA ASP A 128 7.10 -14.39 1.65
C ASP A 128 6.81 -15.22 0.40
N ALA A 129 5.63 -15.12 -0.15
CA ALA A 129 5.26 -15.76 -1.41
C ALA A 129 4.11 -15.02 -2.10
N VAL A 130 4.04 -15.16 -3.42
CA VAL A 130 2.93 -14.66 -4.23
C VAL A 130 2.34 -15.82 -5.04
N VAL A 131 1.02 -15.96 -5.01
CA VAL A 131 0.25 -16.86 -5.85
C VAL A 131 -0.52 -16.02 -6.84
N LEU A 132 -0.14 -16.08 -8.11
CA LEU A 132 -0.75 -15.34 -9.20
C LEU A 132 -1.67 -16.24 -10.01
N ALA A 133 -2.89 -15.79 -10.23
CA ALA A 133 -3.85 -16.43 -11.12
C ALA A 133 -3.99 -15.63 -12.42
N GLY A 134 -3.81 -16.26 -13.55
CA GLY A 134 -3.93 -15.66 -14.89
C GLY A 134 -4.56 -16.63 -15.88
N ALA A 135 -4.62 -16.21 -17.14
CA ALA A 135 -5.21 -17.01 -18.22
C ALA A 135 -4.48 -18.35 -18.45
N GLU A 136 -3.18 -18.39 -18.19
CA GLU A 136 -2.33 -19.59 -18.35
C GLU A 136 -2.34 -20.51 -17.11
N GLY A 137 -3.09 -20.16 -16.06
CA GLY A 137 -3.20 -20.94 -14.83
C GLY A 137 -2.74 -20.19 -13.57
N VAL A 138 -2.22 -20.96 -12.60
CA VAL A 138 -1.76 -20.45 -11.31
C VAL A 138 -0.25 -20.62 -11.19
N GLU A 139 0.45 -19.54 -10.90
CA GLU A 139 1.89 -19.50 -10.61
C GLU A 139 2.12 -19.20 -9.13
N THR A 140 3.02 -19.96 -8.48
CA THR A 140 3.48 -19.66 -7.11
C THR A 140 4.95 -19.25 -7.15
N ILE A 141 5.25 -18.09 -6.60
CA ILE A 141 6.58 -17.51 -6.56
C ILE A 141 6.97 -17.32 -5.10
N ILE A 142 8.03 -18.01 -4.67
CA ILE A 142 8.55 -17.93 -3.29
C ILE A 142 9.62 -16.82 -3.24
N ASN A 143 9.52 -15.97 -2.23
CA ASN A 143 10.55 -14.96 -1.97
C ASN A 143 11.80 -15.65 -1.39
N PRO A 144 12.95 -15.64 -2.08
CA PRO A 144 14.16 -16.30 -1.59
C PRO A 144 14.72 -15.69 -0.31
N ALA A 145 14.35 -14.44 -0.01
CA ALA A 145 14.71 -13.75 1.24
C ALA A 145 13.59 -13.80 2.29
N GLY A 146 12.51 -14.52 2.00
CA GLY A 146 11.34 -14.61 2.88
C GLY A 146 11.49 -15.68 3.97
N ARG A 147 10.44 -15.78 4.80
CA ARG A 147 10.37 -16.67 5.98
C ARG A 147 9.90 -18.09 5.65
N LEU A 148 9.57 -18.39 4.39
CA LEU A 148 9.13 -19.72 3.92
C LEU A 148 10.28 -20.62 3.40
N ASN A 149 11.52 -20.19 3.55
CA ASN A 149 12.72 -20.96 3.15
C ASN A 149 13.27 -21.79 4.30
#